data_26680d04057afe450418c2e5c6715654
#
_entry.id   26680d04057afe450418c2e5c6715654
#
_cell.length_a   1.000
_cell.length_b   1.000
_cell.length_c   1.000
_cell.angle_alpha   90.00
_cell.angle_beta   90.00
_cell.angle_gamma   90.00
#
_symmetry.space_group_name_H-M   'P 1'
#
loop_
_entity.id
_entity.type
_entity.pdbx_description
1 polymer ?
#
loop_
_entity_poly.entity_id
_entity_poly.type
_entity_poly.pdbx_seq_one_letter_code
_entity_poly.pdbx_strand_id
1 'polypeptide(L)'
;MIYIGNVFTFGFLANKNVDIKSREITWAEFDQALQGEFINYMGHEDVARMVGLEQNRISISVKSGDIVYLAQYDGPRLEEGATVLPQGATLVPLKVEVL
;
A
#
# COMPACT_ATOMS: atom_id res chain seq x y z
N MET A 1 5.69 -7.43 11.49
CA MET A 1 4.38 -6.81 11.21
C MET A 1 4.24 -6.55 9.71
N ILE A 2 3.09 -6.81 9.17
CA ILE A 2 2.76 -6.51 7.78
C ILE A 2 1.74 -5.39 7.74
N TYR A 3 2.01 -4.39 6.90
CA TYR A 3 1.12 -3.26 6.65
C TYR A 3 0.69 -3.28 5.19
N ILE A 4 -0.54 -2.89 4.91
CA ILE A 4 -1.04 -2.76 3.55
C ILE A 4 -1.70 -1.39 3.40
N GLY A 5 -1.25 -0.62 2.41
CA GLY A 5 -1.74 0.72 2.15
C GLY A 5 -1.58 1.15 0.71
N ASN A 6 -1.76 2.42 0.45
CA ASN A 6 -1.66 2.99 -0.89
C ASN A 6 -0.48 3.96 -1.06
N VAL A 7 0.23 4.28 0.01
CA VAL A 7 1.37 5.17 -0.02
C VAL A 7 2.38 4.78 1.07
N PHE A 8 3.65 5.00 0.79
CA PHE A 8 4.72 4.88 1.79
C PHE A 8 5.55 6.15 1.80
N THR A 9 5.84 6.67 2.98
CA THR A 9 6.73 7.81 3.16
C THR A 9 7.76 7.51 4.23
N PHE A 10 8.91 8.17 4.18
CA PHE A 10 9.94 8.04 5.21
C PHE A 10 9.44 8.52 6.59
N GLY A 11 8.38 9.35 6.60
CA GLY A 11 7.73 9.77 7.85
C GLY A 11 7.14 8.63 8.65
N PHE A 12 6.85 7.48 8.01
CA PHE A 12 6.33 6.30 8.71
C PHE A 12 7.42 5.53 9.48
N LEU A 13 8.69 5.76 9.18
CA LEU A 13 9.78 5.03 9.81
C LEU A 13 9.98 5.45 11.27
N ALA A 14 9.97 4.48 12.18
CA ALA A 14 10.28 4.69 13.59
C ALA A 14 11.75 5.11 13.78
N ASN A 15 12.65 4.53 12.98
CA ASN A 15 14.06 4.89 12.93
C ASN A 15 14.42 5.25 11.49
N LYS A 16 14.98 6.45 11.28
CA LYS A 16 15.36 6.93 9.95
C LYS A 16 16.68 6.32 9.44
N ASN A 17 17.45 5.67 10.32
CA ASN A 17 18.72 5.03 9.97
C ASN A 17 18.53 3.56 9.67
N VAL A 18 17.82 3.27 8.59
CA VAL A 18 17.51 1.92 8.12
C VAL A 18 17.73 1.82 6.62
N ASP A 19 17.97 0.61 6.14
CA ASP A 19 17.96 0.31 4.72
C ASP A 19 16.57 -0.13 4.29
N ILE A 20 16.15 0.34 3.13
CA ILE A 20 14.86 0.01 2.56
C ILE A 20 15.08 -0.66 1.21
N LYS A 21 14.41 -1.79 1.01
CA LYS A 21 14.37 -2.50 -0.26
C LYS A 21 12.94 -2.50 -0.78
N SER A 22 12.75 -1.96 -1.98
CA SER A 22 11.44 -1.95 -2.62
C SER A 22 11.50 -2.62 -3.99
N ARG A 23 10.40 -3.25 -4.37
CA ARG A 23 10.24 -3.83 -5.69
C ARG A 23 8.78 -3.89 -6.09
N GLU A 24 8.54 -3.84 -7.39
CA GLU A 24 7.24 -4.17 -7.93
C GLU A 24 7.01 -5.67 -7.81
N ILE A 25 5.80 -6.04 -7.43
CA ILE A 25 5.37 -7.43 -7.29
C ILE A 25 4.20 -7.74 -8.22
N THR A 26 3.77 -8.98 -8.24
CA THR A 26 2.55 -9.36 -8.96
C THR A 26 1.33 -9.12 -8.08
N TRP A 27 0.17 -8.97 -8.71
CA TRP A 27 -1.09 -8.92 -7.96
C TRP A 27 -1.37 -10.22 -7.20
N ALA A 28 -0.89 -11.35 -7.70
CA ALA A 28 -0.99 -12.62 -6.99
C ALA A 28 -0.22 -12.58 -5.66
N GLU A 29 0.97 -12.01 -5.64
CA GLU A 29 1.74 -11.82 -4.39
C GLU A 29 1.03 -10.85 -3.45
N PHE A 30 0.47 -9.77 -3.97
CA PHE A 30 -0.30 -8.81 -3.18
C PHE A 30 -1.52 -9.48 -2.55
N ASP A 31 -2.30 -10.24 -3.34
CA ASP A 31 -3.48 -10.94 -2.87
C ASP A 31 -3.14 -12.00 -1.82
N GLN A 32 -1.99 -12.65 -1.94
CA GLN A 32 -1.51 -13.58 -0.95
C GLN A 32 -1.25 -12.90 0.40
N ALA A 33 -0.71 -11.68 0.39
CA ALA A 33 -0.51 -10.91 1.61
C ALA A 33 -1.84 -10.59 2.31
N LEU A 34 -2.93 -10.42 1.55
CA LEU A 34 -4.26 -10.18 2.09
C LEU A 34 -4.84 -11.39 2.84
N GLN A 35 -4.29 -12.59 2.64
CA GLN A 35 -4.78 -13.82 3.29
C GLN A 35 -4.25 -13.99 4.71
N GLY A 36 -3.18 -13.29 5.07
CA GLY A 36 -2.56 -13.34 6.40
C GLY A 36 -3.01 -12.21 7.30
N GLU A 37 -2.35 -12.08 8.43
CA GLU A 37 -2.56 -10.94 9.32
C GLU A 37 -1.82 -9.72 8.82
N PHE A 38 -2.50 -8.59 8.80
CA PHE A 38 -1.90 -7.32 8.41
C PHE A 38 -2.65 -6.15 9.03
N ILE A 39 -2.01 -4.99 9.05
CA ILE A 39 -2.64 -3.73 9.43
C ILE A 39 -2.97 -2.98 8.15
N ASN A 40 -4.25 -2.73 7.92
CA ASN A 40 -4.73 -1.92 6.81
C ASN A 40 -4.61 -0.44 7.18
N TYR A 41 -3.87 0.32 6.36
CA TYR A 41 -3.80 1.78 6.51
C TYR A 41 -4.15 2.52 5.21
N MET A 42 -5.00 1.90 4.39
CA MET A 42 -5.48 2.52 3.14
C MET A 42 -6.12 3.87 3.40
N GLY A 43 -5.46 4.93 2.92
CA GLY A 43 -5.94 6.30 3.09
C GLY A 43 -6.88 6.78 2.00
N HIS A 44 -6.96 6.08 0.88
CA HIS A 44 -7.79 6.43 -0.27
C HIS A 44 -8.90 5.42 -0.47
N GLU A 45 -10.15 5.87 -0.32
CA GLU A 45 -11.33 4.99 -0.34
C GLU A 45 -11.45 4.21 -1.65
N ASP A 46 -11.30 4.87 -2.79
CA ASP A 46 -11.50 4.23 -4.09
C ASP A 46 -10.39 3.22 -4.40
N VAL A 47 -9.14 3.54 -4.06
CA VAL A 47 -8.03 2.60 -4.21
C VAL A 47 -8.21 1.39 -3.29
N ALA A 48 -8.63 1.61 -2.06
CA ALA A 48 -8.93 0.51 -1.13
C ALA A 48 -9.97 -0.44 -1.72
N ARG A 49 -11.06 0.13 -2.24
CA ARG A 49 -12.13 -0.65 -2.85
C ARG A 49 -11.65 -1.47 -4.05
N MET A 50 -10.79 -0.90 -4.90
CA MET A 50 -10.24 -1.60 -6.06
C MET A 50 -9.43 -2.84 -5.71
N VAL A 51 -8.84 -2.88 -4.52
CA VAL A 51 -8.05 -4.02 -4.05
C VAL A 51 -8.76 -4.87 -3.01
N GLY A 52 -10.05 -4.63 -2.80
CA GLY A 52 -10.86 -5.44 -1.87
C GLY A 52 -10.70 -5.09 -0.41
N LEU A 53 -10.26 -3.87 -0.10
CA LEU A 53 -10.11 -3.37 1.25
C LEU A 53 -11.05 -2.20 1.52
N GLU A 54 -11.14 -1.81 2.78
CA GLU A 54 -11.83 -0.60 3.21
C GLU A 54 -10.81 0.49 3.53
N GLN A 55 -11.23 1.75 3.39
CA GLN A 55 -10.44 2.87 3.85
C GLN A 55 -10.26 2.79 5.37
N ASN A 56 -9.03 3.01 5.82
CA ASN A 56 -8.70 3.05 7.24
C ASN A 56 -7.55 4.02 7.48
N ARG A 57 -7.89 5.28 7.74
CA ARG A 57 -6.91 6.34 7.97
C ARG A 57 -6.38 6.28 9.39
N ILE A 58 -5.24 5.61 9.55
CA ILE A 58 -4.54 5.50 10.81
C ILE A 58 -3.08 5.94 10.62
N SER A 59 -2.46 6.32 11.72
CA SER A 59 -1.01 6.54 11.75
C SER A 59 -0.31 5.22 12.01
N ILE A 60 0.77 4.98 11.28
CA ILE A 60 1.58 3.78 11.45
C ILE A 60 3.02 4.16 11.78
N SER A 61 3.73 3.23 12.40
CA SER A 61 5.15 3.32 12.68
C SER A 61 5.82 2.03 12.25
N VAL A 62 6.65 2.12 11.21
CA VAL A 62 7.27 0.97 10.58
C VAL A 62 8.69 0.80 11.11
N LYS A 63 9.03 -0.41 11.48
CA LYS A 63 10.32 -0.77 12.12
C LYS A 63 11.10 -1.74 11.25
N SER A 64 12.39 -1.90 11.55
CA SER A 64 13.21 -2.95 10.94
C SER A 64 12.54 -4.32 11.11
N GLY A 65 12.47 -5.07 10.02
CA GLY A 65 11.79 -6.36 9.96
C GLY A 65 10.34 -6.29 9.50
N ASP A 66 9.75 -5.10 9.45
CA ASP A 66 8.40 -4.92 8.95
C ASP A 66 8.37 -4.93 7.42
N ILE A 67 7.22 -5.34 6.88
CA ILE A 67 6.98 -5.37 5.44
C ILE A 67 5.74 -4.53 5.15
N VAL A 68 5.81 -3.72 4.10
CA VAL A 68 4.69 -2.92 3.63
C VAL A 68 4.35 -3.32 2.21
N TYR A 69 3.10 -3.67 1.98
CA TYR A 69 2.56 -3.89 0.64
C TYR A 69 1.76 -2.67 0.21
N LEU A 70 1.99 -2.21 -1.00
CA LEU A 70 1.35 -1.02 -1.53
C LEU A 70 0.54 -1.34 -2.77
N ALA A 71 -0.64 -0.74 -2.87
CA ALA A 71 -1.36 -0.55 -4.12
C ALA A 71 -1.22 0.93 -4.48
N GLN A 72 -0.22 1.25 -5.30
CA GLN A 72 0.11 2.63 -5.63
C GLN A 72 -0.62 3.07 -6.88
N TYR A 73 -1.48 4.06 -6.69
CA TYR A 73 -2.21 4.70 -7.79
C TYR A 73 -1.40 5.87 -8.35
N ASP A 74 -1.33 5.93 -9.68
CA ASP A 74 -0.75 7.06 -10.40
C ASP A 74 -1.65 7.38 -11.60
N GLY A 75 -2.13 8.62 -11.66
CA GLY A 75 -3.02 9.05 -12.72
C GLY A 75 -3.86 10.24 -12.31
N PRO A 76 -4.89 10.56 -13.13
CA PRO A 76 -5.79 11.66 -12.84
C PRO A 76 -6.61 11.38 -11.57
N ARG A 77 -7.13 12.46 -10.96
CA ARG A 77 -7.97 12.33 -9.77
C ARG A 77 -9.13 11.38 -10.03
N LEU A 78 -9.31 10.40 -9.14
CA LEU A 78 -10.44 9.48 -9.21
C LEU A 78 -11.74 10.20 -8.87
N GLU A 79 -12.77 9.92 -9.65
CA GLU A 79 -14.13 10.32 -9.31
C GLU A 79 -14.62 9.52 -8.10
N GLU A 80 -15.45 10.12 -7.26
CA GLU A 80 -16.05 9.46 -6.12
C GLU A 80 -16.80 8.21 -6.58
N GLY A 81 -16.51 7.08 -5.92
CA GLY A 81 -17.13 5.80 -6.25
C GLY A 81 -16.53 5.07 -7.45
N ALA A 82 -15.39 5.52 -7.97
CA ALA A 82 -14.73 4.86 -9.08
C ALA A 82 -14.44 3.39 -8.79
N THR A 83 -14.80 2.50 -9.71
CA THR A 83 -14.56 1.06 -9.60
C THR A 83 -13.56 0.55 -10.63
N VAL A 84 -13.21 1.39 -11.61
CA VAL A 84 -12.27 1.07 -12.68
C VAL A 84 -11.25 2.18 -12.83
N LEU A 85 -10.07 1.84 -13.33
CA LEU A 85 -9.02 2.83 -13.57
C LEU A 85 -9.40 3.75 -14.73
N PRO A 86 -9.22 5.08 -14.58
CA PRO A 86 -9.34 5.99 -15.71
C PRO A 86 -8.30 5.68 -16.78
N GLN A 87 -8.57 6.14 -18.00
CA GLN A 87 -7.60 6.03 -19.08
C GLN A 87 -6.31 6.76 -18.71
N GLY A 88 -5.17 6.09 -18.92
CA GLY A 88 -3.85 6.62 -18.61
C GLY A 88 -3.43 6.46 -17.14
N ALA A 89 -4.32 5.96 -16.29
CA ALA A 89 -3.98 5.68 -14.90
C ALA A 89 -3.36 4.30 -14.74
N THR A 90 -2.53 4.16 -13.71
CA THR A 90 -1.93 2.87 -13.32
C THR A 90 -2.18 2.60 -11.85
N LEU A 91 -2.33 1.33 -11.52
CA LEU A 91 -2.34 0.84 -10.14
C LEU A 91 -1.29 -0.27 -10.07
N VAL A 92 -0.26 -0.07 -9.26
CA VAL A 92 0.92 -0.92 -9.25
C VAL A 92 1.10 -1.53 -7.86
N PRO A 93 1.22 -2.87 -7.75
CA PRO A 93 1.53 -3.51 -6.48
C PRO A 93 3.02 -3.46 -6.19
N LEU A 94 3.37 -3.02 -4.99
CA LEU A 94 4.75 -2.89 -4.53
C LEU A 94 4.93 -3.58 -3.19
N LYS A 95 6.15 -4.04 -2.95
CA LYS A 95 6.57 -4.56 -1.65
C LYS A 95 7.75 -3.73 -1.15
N VAL A 96 7.64 -3.21 0.06
CA VAL A 96 8.69 -2.44 0.74
C VAL A 96 9.12 -3.22 1.97
N GLU A 97 10.41 -3.54 2.04
CA GLU A 97 11.01 -4.21 3.20
C GLU A 97 11.89 -3.21 3.95
N VAL A 98 11.66 -3.06 5.24
CA VAL A 98 12.50 -2.25 6.12
C VAL A 98 13.49 -3.20 6.79
N LEU A 99 14.77 -3.03 6.45
CA LEU A 99 15.84 -3.95 6.87
C LEU A 99 16.52 -3.53 8.17
#